data_7fb8fda1794636ba2a2a5674146eaf79
#
_entry.id   7fb8fda1794636ba2a2a5674146eaf79
#
_cell.length_a   1.000
_cell.length_b   1.000
_cell.length_c   1.000
_cell.angle_alpha   90.00
_cell.angle_beta   90.00
_cell.angle_gamma   90.00
#
_symmetry.space_group_name_H-M   'P 1'
#
loop_
_entity.id
_entity.type
_entity.pdbx_description
1 polymer ?
#
loop_
_entity_poly.entity_id
_entity_poly.type
_entity_poly.pdbx_seq_one_letter_code
_entity_poly.pdbx_strand_id
1 'polypeptide(L)'
;YQIMAWIKHTKVWLLMKGIIIIIAFILLALLFEMHTIIWIVEHVLSLAVTAVIVILQPELRRALEELGRKTFVTNLITFEKPTDERFSDRTVNDLVKASFEMGKVKTGALMVIEQNVLLTEYERTGIEVDGLISSQLLINIFEHNTPLHDGAVIIRGNRVVSATCYLPLSDNMEISKELGTRHRAGVGISEVTDALTIIVSEETGHVSVTY
;
A
#
# COMPACT_ATOMS: atom_id res chain seq x y z
N TYR A 1 -0.93 -21.98 26.24
CA TYR A 1 0.16 -21.59 27.14
C TYR A 1 1.10 -20.57 26.50
N GLN A 2 1.47 -20.72 25.23
CA GLN A 2 2.38 -19.80 24.51
C GLN A 2 1.75 -18.41 24.25
N ILE A 3 0.46 -18.31 23.96
CA ILE A 3 -0.25 -17.05 23.76
C ILE A 3 -0.30 -16.22 25.05
N MET A 4 -0.46 -16.87 26.21
CA MET A 4 -0.49 -16.22 27.53
C MET A 4 0.89 -15.70 27.95
N ALA A 5 1.98 -16.35 27.53
CA ALA A 5 3.35 -15.91 27.79
C ALA A 5 3.71 -14.67 26.94
N TRP A 6 3.25 -14.65 25.69
CA TRP A 6 3.50 -13.53 24.76
C TRP A 6 2.77 -12.25 25.18
N ILE A 7 1.54 -12.37 25.69
CA ILE A 7 0.73 -11.23 26.19
C ILE A 7 1.37 -10.58 27.43
N LYS A 8 2.09 -11.34 28.27
CA LYS A 8 2.72 -10.81 29.50
C LYS A 8 3.87 -9.82 29.25
N HIS A 9 4.51 -9.88 28.08
CA HIS A 9 5.63 -9.00 27.72
C HIS A 9 5.25 -7.77 26.93
N THR A 10 3.98 -7.59 26.57
CA THR A 10 3.49 -6.44 25.78
C THR A 10 2.76 -5.43 26.66
N LYS A 11 2.75 -4.16 26.22
CA LYS A 11 1.97 -3.05 26.84
C LYS A 11 0.47 -3.42 27.00
N VAL A 12 -0.01 -4.40 26.26
CA VAL A 12 -1.37 -4.97 26.33
C VAL A 12 -1.69 -5.54 27.72
N TRP A 13 -0.71 -6.11 28.45
CA TRP A 13 -0.91 -6.62 29.81
C TRP A 13 -1.31 -5.52 30.81
N LEU A 14 -0.76 -4.34 30.64
CA LEU A 14 -1.09 -3.19 31.49
C LEU A 14 -2.53 -2.71 31.25
N LEU A 15 -2.95 -2.68 29.98
CA LEU A 15 -4.32 -2.33 29.58
C LEU A 15 -5.33 -3.36 30.09
N MET A 16 -5.03 -4.67 29.97
CA MET A 16 -5.87 -5.74 30.49
C MET A 16 -6.10 -5.61 32.00
N LYS A 17 -5.06 -5.29 32.79
CA LYS A 17 -5.22 -5.04 34.23
C LYS A 17 -6.16 -3.86 34.50
N GLY A 18 -6.04 -2.76 33.76
CA GLY A 18 -6.92 -1.60 33.87
C GLY A 18 -8.40 -1.97 33.61
N ILE A 19 -8.66 -2.72 32.55
CA ILE A 19 -10.01 -3.19 32.20
C ILE A 19 -10.59 -4.09 33.30
N ILE A 20 -9.79 -5.04 33.83
CA ILE A 20 -10.23 -5.93 34.91
C ILE A 20 -10.60 -5.14 36.17
N ILE A 21 -9.82 -4.11 36.53
CA ILE A 21 -10.11 -3.25 37.69
C ILE A 21 -11.42 -2.48 37.48
N ILE A 22 -11.65 -1.95 36.28
CA ILE A 22 -12.89 -1.23 35.95
C ILE A 22 -14.10 -2.17 36.04
N ILE A 23 -14.00 -3.37 35.48
CA ILE A 23 -15.06 -4.37 35.55
C ILE A 23 -15.35 -4.77 36.99
N ALA A 24 -14.30 -5.01 37.80
CA ALA A 24 -14.46 -5.34 39.22
C ALA A 24 -15.15 -4.19 39.99
N PHE A 25 -14.80 -2.94 39.71
CA PHE A 25 -15.44 -1.78 40.29
C PHE A 25 -16.92 -1.65 39.92
N ILE A 26 -17.29 -1.90 38.66
CA ILE A 26 -18.68 -1.90 38.19
C ILE A 26 -19.47 -3.01 38.86
N LEU A 27 -18.91 -4.21 38.98
CA LEU A 27 -19.56 -5.34 39.68
C LEU A 27 -19.81 -5.00 41.16
N LEU A 28 -18.86 -4.33 41.81
CA LEU A 28 -19.00 -3.90 43.20
C LEU A 28 -20.08 -2.83 43.35
N ALA A 29 -20.17 -1.88 42.41
CA ALA A 29 -21.23 -0.87 42.37
C ALA A 29 -22.63 -1.47 42.19
N LEU A 30 -22.74 -2.54 41.39
CA LEU A 30 -23.98 -3.31 41.21
C LEU A 30 -24.37 -4.05 42.48
N LEU A 31 -23.41 -4.67 43.19
CA LEU A 31 -23.67 -5.38 44.46
C LEU A 31 -24.15 -4.44 45.59
N PHE A 32 -23.67 -3.21 45.62
CA PHE A 32 -24.04 -2.19 46.62
C PHE A 32 -25.20 -1.31 46.15
N GLU A 33 -25.86 -1.63 45.03
CA GLU A 33 -26.99 -0.86 44.46
C GLU A 33 -26.74 0.64 44.31
N MET A 34 -25.47 1.01 43.92
CA MET A 34 -25.06 2.41 43.80
C MET A 34 -25.62 3.04 42.50
N HIS A 35 -26.87 3.39 42.51
CA HIS A 35 -27.63 3.87 41.34
C HIS A 35 -26.94 5.03 40.59
N THR A 36 -26.30 5.96 41.32
CA THR A 36 -25.62 7.10 40.71
C THR A 36 -24.42 6.67 39.87
N ILE A 37 -23.65 5.69 40.36
CA ILE A 37 -22.49 5.17 39.64
C ILE A 37 -22.91 4.39 38.40
N ILE A 38 -23.97 3.58 38.53
CA ILE A 38 -24.53 2.81 37.42
C ILE A 38 -25.04 3.75 36.32
N TRP A 39 -25.78 4.79 36.70
CA TRP A 39 -26.26 5.80 35.78
C TRP A 39 -25.15 6.50 35.02
N ILE A 40 -24.03 6.89 35.69
CA ILE A 40 -22.86 7.50 35.07
C ILE A 40 -22.22 6.52 34.10
N VAL A 41 -22.03 5.26 34.48
CA VAL A 41 -21.40 4.24 33.64
C VAL A 41 -22.21 4.01 32.35
N GLU A 42 -23.53 3.92 32.44
CA GLU A 42 -24.40 3.76 31.26
C GLU A 42 -24.26 4.93 30.27
N HIS A 43 -24.25 6.18 30.79
CA HIS A 43 -24.12 7.34 29.92
C HIS A 43 -22.71 7.47 29.32
N VAL A 44 -21.68 7.22 30.10
CA VAL A 44 -20.29 7.24 29.62
C VAL A 44 -20.04 6.12 28.61
N LEU A 45 -20.62 4.93 28.84
CA LEU A 45 -20.47 3.81 27.92
C LEU A 45 -21.15 4.09 26.57
N SER A 46 -22.35 4.67 26.59
CA SER A 46 -23.06 5.06 25.38
C SER A 46 -22.27 6.08 24.56
N LEU A 47 -21.69 7.10 25.24
CA LEU A 47 -20.86 8.10 24.60
C LEU A 47 -19.55 7.48 24.04
N ALA A 48 -18.93 6.59 24.82
CA ALA A 48 -17.70 5.89 24.42
C ALA A 48 -17.92 5.01 23.19
N VAL A 49 -19.01 4.27 23.09
CA VAL A 49 -19.36 3.47 21.91
C VAL A 49 -19.48 4.36 20.67
N THR A 50 -20.18 5.49 20.79
CA THR A 50 -20.31 6.44 19.68
C THR A 50 -18.95 7.01 19.25
N ALA A 51 -18.11 7.39 20.22
CA ALA A 51 -16.77 7.89 19.94
C ALA A 51 -15.88 6.83 19.24
N VAL A 52 -15.94 5.58 19.69
CA VAL A 52 -15.20 4.47 19.07
C VAL A 52 -15.65 4.25 17.62
N ILE A 53 -16.96 4.28 17.34
CA ILE A 53 -17.49 4.15 15.97
C ILE A 53 -16.94 5.28 15.07
N VAL A 54 -16.95 6.51 15.55
CA VAL A 54 -16.42 7.66 14.79
C VAL A 54 -14.91 7.56 14.56
N ILE A 55 -14.14 7.13 15.57
CA ILE A 55 -12.69 6.95 15.44
C ILE A 55 -12.35 5.80 14.48
N LEU A 56 -13.11 4.70 14.52
CA LEU A 56 -12.89 3.54 13.65
C LEU A 56 -13.51 3.69 12.26
N GLN A 57 -14.28 4.75 12.01
CA GLN A 57 -14.93 4.97 10.71
C GLN A 57 -13.94 4.90 9.54
N PRO A 58 -12.76 5.58 9.54
CA PRO A 58 -11.80 5.49 8.44
C PRO A 58 -11.21 4.08 8.27
N GLU A 59 -10.94 3.36 9.37
CA GLU A 59 -10.42 1.99 9.32
C GLU A 59 -11.48 1.00 8.80
N LEU A 60 -12.72 1.15 9.24
CA LEU A 60 -13.85 0.35 8.74
C LEU A 60 -14.09 0.60 7.25
N ARG A 61 -14.00 1.86 6.81
CA ARG A 61 -14.10 2.19 5.39
C ARG A 61 -12.99 1.53 4.58
N ARG A 62 -11.73 1.61 5.02
CA ARG A 62 -10.59 0.94 4.37
C ARG A 62 -10.77 -0.56 4.33
N ALA A 63 -11.17 -1.18 5.44
CA ALA A 63 -11.42 -2.61 5.51
C ALA A 63 -12.56 -3.06 4.59
N LEU A 64 -13.65 -2.29 4.48
CA LEU A 64 -14.75 -2.55 3.56
C LEU A 64 -14.34 -2.36 2.10
N GLU A 65 -13.54 -1.34 1.79
CA GLU A 65 -12.96 -1.13 0.46
C GLU A 65 -12.05 -2.29 0.08
N GLU A 66 -11.24 -2.78 1.01
CA GLU A 66 -10.33 -3.92 0.80
C GLU A 66 -11.10 -5.24 0.64
N LEU A 67 -12.16 -5.47 1.43
CA LEU A 67 -13.06 -6.60 1.26
C LEU A 67 -13.85 -6.53 -0.07
N GLY A 68 -14.26 -5.34 -0.49
CA GLY A 68 -14.91 -5.11 -1.78
C GLY A 68 -13.97 -5.32 -2.96
N ARG A 69 -12.68 -5.03 -2.79
CA ARG A 69 -11.62 -5.28 -3.79
C ARG A 69 -11.23 -6.75 -3.89
N LYS A 70 -11.26 -7.51 -2.80
CA LYS A 70 -11.04 -8.96 -2.83
C LYS A 70 -12.25 -9.65 -3.45
N THR A 71 -12.31 -9.65 -4.74
CA THR A 71 -12.82 -10.63 -5.73
C THR A 71 -13.97 -11.58 -5.33
N PHE A 72 -14.67 -11.39 -4.20
CA PHE A 72 -15.81 -12.26 -3.87
C PHE A 72 -17.06 -11.93 -4.69
N VAL A 73 -17.24 -10.65 -5.06
CA VAL A 73 -18.42 -10.19 -5.82
C VAL A 73 -18.17 -10.28 -7.32
N THR A 74 -16.93 -10.07 -7.77
CA THR A 74 -16.61 -10.10 -9.23
C THR A 74 -16.66 -11.52 -9.79
N ASN A 75 -16.33 -12.55 -9.00
CA ASN A 75 -16.43 -13.95 -9.42
C ASN A 75 -17.88 -14.49 -9.50
N LEU A 76 -18.87 -13.78 -8.94
CA LEU A 76 -20.28 -14.19 -9.00
C LEU A 76 -21.07 -13.53 -10.14
N ILE A 77 -20.58 -12.42 -10.70
CA ILE A 77 -21.33 -11.62 -11.67
C ILE A 77 -20.68 -11.59 -13.06
N THR A 78 -19.37 -11.81 -13.16
CA THR A 78 -18.70 -11.77 -14.45
C THR A 78 -18.30 -13.19 -14.88
N PHE A 79 -19.10 -13.83 -15.72
CA PHE A 79 -18.72 -14.97 -16.60
C PHE A 79 -17.78 -14.49 -17.73
N GLU A 80 -17.00 -13.45 -17.53
CA GLU A 80 -15.89 -13.15 -18.41
C GLU A 80 -14.69 -13.98 -17.96
N LYS A 81 -14.33 -14.95 -18.80
CA LYS A 81 -13.05 -15.64 -18.73
C LYS A 81 -11.96 -14.62 -18.41
N PRO A 82 -11.10 -14.89 -17.42
CA PRO A 82 -9.86 -14.17 -17.34
C PRO A 82 -9.12 -14.46 -18.65
N THR A 83 -9.09 -13.52 -19.55
CA THR A 83 -8.08 -13.49 -20.60
C THR A 83 -6.76 -13.38 -19.87
N ASP A 84 -6.02 -14.46 -19.88
CA ASP A 84 -4.74 -14.67 -19.18
C ASP A 84 -3.60 -13.80 -19.75
N GLU A 85 -3.93 -12.78 -20.51
CA GLU A 85 -3.00 -11.83 -21.10
C GLU A 85 -3.15 -10.44 -20.44
N ARG A 86 -2.79 -10.35 -19.15
CA ARG A 86 -2.64 -9.02 -18.50
C ARG A 86 -1.62 -8.16 -19.23
N PHE A 87 -0.60 -8.77 -19.82
CA PHE A 87 0.44 -8.12 -20.60
C PHE A 87 0.68 -8.88 -21.90
N SER A 88 0.74 -8.17 -23.02
CA SER A 88 1.15 -8.78 -24.28
C SER A 88 2.66 -9.04 -24.29
N ASP A 89 3.12 -10.07 -24.98
CA ASP A 89 4.56 -10.34 -25.17
C ASP A 89 5.29 -9.11 -25.70
N ARG A 90 4.63 -8.32 -26.53
CA ARG A 90 5.16 -7.04 -27.02
C ARG A 90 5.43 -6.07 -25.89
N THR A 91 4.50 -5.90 -24.94
CA THR A 91 4.66 -5.02 -23.80
C THR A 91 5.83 -5.43 -22.92
N VAL A 92 5.96 -6.73 -22.66
CA VAL A 92 7.11 -7.25 -21.88
C VAL A 92 8.42 -6.98 -22.59
N ASN A 93 8.47 -7.24 -23.90
CA ASN A 93 9.68 -6.95 -24.70
C ASN A 93 10.03 -5.46 -24.73
N ASP A 94 9.01 -4.58 -24.84
CA ASP A 94 9.22 -3.13 -24.83
C ASP A 94 9.73 -2.63 -23.47
N LEU A 95 9.21 -3.17 -22.36
CA LEU A 95 9.67 -2.88 -20.99
C LEU A 95 11.13 -3.31 -20.81
N VAL A 96 11.45 -4.54 -21.18
CA VAL A 96 12.83 -5.07 -21.09
C VAL A 96 13.77 -4.25 -21.93
N LYS A 97 13.41 -3.97 -23.19
CA LYS A 97 14.22 -3.18 -24.11
C LYS A 97 14.47 -1.77 -23.57
N ALA A 98 13.44 -1.08 -23.12
CA ALA A 98 13.56 0.27 -22.54
C ALA A 98 14.48 0.25 -21.32
N SER A 99 14.31 -0.71 -20.39
CA SER A 99 15.12 -0.82 -19.18
C SER A 99 16.60 -1.00 -19.51
N PHE A 100 16.94 -1.89 -20.44
CA PHE A 100 18.35 -2.09 -20.83
C PHE A 100 18.93 -0.92 -21.63
N GLU A 101 18.16 -0.27 -22.50
CA GLU A 101 18.62 0.91 -23.22
C GLU A 101 18.90 2.07 -22.26
N MET A 102 17.99 2.34 -21.31
CA MET A 102 18.21 3.35 -20.27
C MET A 102 19.39 2.99 -19.36
N GLY A 103 19.56 1.71 -19.02
CA GLY A 103 20.70 1.24 -18.24
C GLY A 103 22.05 1.49 -18.91
N LYS A 104 22.16 1.31 -20.24
CA LYS A 104 23.40 1.58 -21.00
C LYS A 104 23.83 3.04 -20.90
N VAL A 105 22.89 3.96 -20.90
CA VAL A 105 23.18 5.42 -20.83
C VAL A 105 23.03 5.98 -19.42
N LYS A 106 22.77 5.10 -18.45
CA LYS A 106 22.57 5.45 -17.03
C LYS A 106 21.43 6.44 -16.79
N THR A 107 20.35 6.32 -17.55
CA THR A 107 19.12 7.04 -17.29
C THR A 107 18.35 6.31 -16.20
N GLY A 108 18.13 6.98 -15.05
CA GLY A 108 17.38 6.42 -13.94
C GLY A 108 15.90 6.28 -14.26
N ALA A 109 15.31 5.12 -13.96
CA ALA A 109 13.89 4.88 -14.20
C ALA A 109 13.25 4.10 -13.05
N LEU A 110 11.98 4.36 -12.79
CA LEU A 110 11.15 3.63 -11.82
C LEU A 110 9.80 3.35 -12.46
N MET A 111 9.58 2.10 -12.83
CA MET A 111 8.33 1.63 -13.46
C MET A 111 7.61 0.68 -12.50
N VAL A 112 6.37 1.00 -12.17
CA VAL A 112 5.52 0.23 -11.24
C VAL A 112 4.40 -0.43 -12.03
N ILE A 113 4.38 -1.74 -12.01
CA ILE A 113 3.42 -2.56 -12.74
C ILE A 113 2.33 -2.98 -11.76
N GLU A 114 1.13 -2.43 -11.95
CA GLU A 114 -0.04 -2.73 -11.16
C GLU A 114 -0.46 -4.20 -11.33
N GLN A 115 -0.74 -4.88 -10.22
CA GLN A 115 -1.21 -6.25 -10.21
C GLN A 115 -2.68 -6.33 -9.77
N ASN A 116 -2.96 -6.85 -8.58
CA ASN A 116 -4.32 -6.99 -8.06
C ASN A 116 -4.75 -5.76 -7.25
N VAL A 117 -3.79 -5.11 -6.59
CA VAL A 117 -4.03 -3.89 -5.81
C VAL A 117 -3.94 -2.68 -6.73
N LEU A 118 -5.04 -1.92 -6.82
CA LEU A 118 -5.10 -0.71 -7.64
C LEU A 118 -4.21 0.38 -7.04
N LEU A 119 -3.41 1.03 -7.89
CA LEU A 119 -2.49 2.10 -7.51
C LEU A 119 -3.09 3.51 -7.66
N THR A 120 -4.42 3.64 -7.63
CA THR A 120 -5.14 4.89 -7.90
C THR A 120 -4.73 6.04 -6.97
N GLU A 121 -4.34 5.77 -5.72
CA GLU A 121 -3.87 6.80 -4.79
C GLU A 121 -2.55 7.42 -5.26
N TYR A 122 -1.64 6.60 -5.78
CA TYR A 122 -0.34 7.04 -6.31
C TYR A 122 -0.48 7.66 -7.69
N GLU A 123 -1.34 7.11 -8.54
CA GLU A 123 -1.66 7.62 -9.88
C GLU A 123 -2.10 9.09 -9.85
N ARG A 124 -2.92 9.48 -8.87
CA ARG A 124 -3.42 10.85 -8.69
C ARG A 124 -2.33 11.87 -8.32
N THR A 125 -1.18 11.42 -7.86
CA THR A 125 -0.06 12.31 -7.53
C THR A 125 0.75 12.71 -8.76
N GLY A 126 0.58 11.98 -9.86
CA GLY A 126 1.32 12.16 -11.10
C GLY A 126 0.55 12.88 -12.19
N ILE A 127 1.11 12.85 -13.37
CA ILE A 127 0.55 13.41 -14.60
C ILE A 127 -0.03 12.27 -15.43
N GLU A 128 -1.30 12.36 -15.81
CA GLU A 128 -1.96 11.38 -16.66
C GLU A 128 -1.32 11.33 -18.05
N VAL A 129 -0.99 10.13 -18.51
CA VAL A 129 -0.36 9.88 -19.83
C VAL A 129 -1.30 9.09 -20.72
N ASP A 130 -1.95 8.08 -20.17
CA ASP A 130 -2.86 7.14 -20.84
C ASP A 130 -2.35 6.66 -22.21
N GLY A 131 -1.07 6.29 -22.31
CA GLY A 131 -0.37 5.92 -23.54
C GLY A 131 -0.16 4.40 -23.67
N LEU A 132 -0.22 3.85 -24.88
CA LEU A 132 0.22 2.47 -25.12
C LEU A 132 1.72 2.35 -24.86
N ILE A 133 2.13 1.26 -24.20
CA ILE A 133 3.53 1.00 -23.91
C ILE A 133 4.30 0.78 -25.20
N SER A 134 5.42 1.49 -25.31
CA SER A 134 6.48 1.25 -26.28
C SER A 134 7.82 1.62 -25.65
N SER A 135 8.89 0.96 -26.09
CA SER A 135 10.23 1.27 -25.57
C SER A 135 10.60 2.75 -25.75
N GLN A 136 10.19 3.35 -26.86
CA GLN A 136 10.43 4.76 -27.18
C GLN A 136 9.67 5.70 -26.23
N LEU A 137 8.40 5.39 -25.90
CA LEU A 137 7.61 6.21 -24.95
C LEU A 137 8.29 6.20 -23.58
N LEU A 138 8.68 5.03 -23.07
CA LEU A 138 9.31 4.90 -21.76
C LEU A 138 10.64 5.63 -21.70
N ILE A 139 11.50 5.51 -22.72
CA ILE A 139 12.76 6.23 -22.79
C ILE A 139 12.54 7.73 -22.79
N ASN A 140 11.57 8.24 -23.56
CA ASN A 140 11.25 9.67 -23.60
C ASN A 140 10.66 10.19 -22.28
N ILE A 141 9.89 9.39 -21.54
CA ILE A 141 9.38 9.78 -20.23
C ILE A 141 10.53 10.00 -19.24
N PHE A 142 11.50 9.08 -19.22
CA PHE A 142 12.62 9.14 -18.27
C PHE A 142 13.82 9.95 -18.76
N GLU A 143 13.74 10.54 -19.97
CA GLU A 143 14.81 11.40 -20.47
C GLU A 143 15.06 12.61 -19.55
N HIS A 144 16.33 12.90 -19.27
CA HIS A 144 16.72 13.97 -18.36
C HIS A 144 16.16 15.33 -18.80
N ASN A 145 15.79 16.16 -17.85
CA ASN A 145 15.26 17.51 -18.03
C ASN A 145 13.91 17.57 -18.76
N THR A 146 13.17 16.48 -18.82
CA THR A 146 11.77 16.47 -19.27
C THR A 146 10.81 16.63 -18.06
N PRO A 147 9.59 17.17 -18.26
CA PRO A 147 8.63 17.31 -17.17
C PRO A 147 8.16 15.98 -16.55
N LEU A 148 8.39 14.84 -17.22
CA LEU A 148 7.85 13.55 -16.82
C LEU A 148 8.87 12.61 -16.15
N HIS A 149 10.18 12.99 -16.08
CA HIS A 149 11.23 12.07 -15.67
C HIS A 149 11.38 11.89 -14.16
N ASP A 150 10.90 12.84 -13.36
CA ASP A 150 11.07 12.82 -11.90
C ASP A 150 9.89 12.15 -11.23
N GLY A 151 10.08 10.94 -10.73
CA GLY A 151 9.08 10.12 -10.08
C GLY A 151 8.92 8.75 -10.73
N ALA A 152 7.80 8.08 -10.39
CA ALA A 152 7.49 6.76 -10.90
C ALA A 152 6.49 6.81 -12.07
N VAL A 153 6.59 5.84 -12.95
CA VAL A 153 5.60 5.55 -13.98
C VAL A 153 4.73 4.40 -13.53
N ILE A 154 3.40 4.60 -13.53
CA ILE A 154 2.43 3.55 -13.21
C ILE A 154 1.94 2.92 -14.51
N ILE A 155 1.99 1.59 -14.54
CA ILE A 155 1.63 0.76 -15.69
C ILE A 155 0.47 -0.15 -15.29
N ARG A 156 -0.61 -0.10 -16.07
CA ARG A 156 -1.77 -0.97 -15.93
C ARG A 156 -2.03 -1.67 -17.25
N GLY A 157 -1.88 -3.01 -17.25
CA GLY A 157 -1.96 -3.79 -18.48
C GLY A 157 -0.95 -3.31 -19.53
N ASN A 158 -1.41 -3.02 -20.72
CA ASN A 158 -0.55 -2.60 -21.84
C ASN A 158 -0.40 -1.06 -21.95
N ARG A 159 -0.72 -0.30 -20.88
CA ARG A 159 -0.71 1.17 -20.92
C ARG A 159 0.12 1.76 -19.81
N VAL A 160 0.79 2.85 -20.12
CA VAL A 160 1.30 3.82 -19.15
C VAL A 160 0.11 4.67 -18.71
N VAL A 161 -0.28 4.58 -17.45
CA VAL A 161 -1.43 5.33 -16.92
C VAL A 161 -1.00 6.74 -16.53
N SER A 162 0.08 6.85 -15.76
CA SER A 162 0.53 8.11 -15.20
C SER A 162 2.06 8.10 -15.03
N ALA A 163 2.69 9.26 -15.07
CA ALA A 163 4.11 9.48 -14.84
C ALA A 163 4.32 10.49 -13.71
N THR A 164 5.55 10.68 -13.23
CA THR A 164 5.88 11.57 -12.08
C THR A 164 5.11 11.24 -10.80
N CYS A 165 4.73 9.97 -10.60
CA CYS A 165 3.99 9.57 -9.41
C CYS A 165 4.91 9.50 -8.20
N TYR A 166 4.40 9.99 -7.04
CA TYR A 166 5.09 9.88 -5.77
C TYR A 166 4.76 8.54 -5.10
N LEU A 167 5.79 7.86 -4.63
CA LEU A 167 5.67 6.56 -3.95
C LEU A 167 6.21 6.66 -2.52
N PRO A 168 5.75 5.80 -1.60
CA PRO A 168 6.31 5.71 -0.27
C PRO A 168 7.77 5.24 -0.36
N LEU A 169 8.62 5.79 0.49
CA LEU A 169 10.01 5.32 0.64
C LEU A 169 10.05 4.27 1.74
N SER A 170 10.79 3.18 1.51
CA SER A 170 11.04 2.19 2.57
C SER A 170 11.92 2.77 3.67
N ASP A 171 11.50 2.57 4.92
CA ASP A 171 12.26 2.91 6.12
C ASP A 171 13.20 1.76 6.56
N ASN A 172 13.28 0.68 5.79
CA ASN A 172 14.10 -0.48 6.11
C ASN A 172 15.59 -0.11 6.12
N MET A 173 16.22 -0.22 7.29
CA MET A 173 17.65 0.07 7.50
C MET A 173 18.58 -0.99 6.92
N GLU A 174 18.06 -2.16 6.54
CA GLU A 174 18.85 -3.25 5.93
C GLU A 174 19.14 -2.99 4.43
N ILE A 175 18.37 -2.09 3.82
CA ILE A 175 18.63 -1.68 2.43
C ILE A 175 19.95 -0.94 2.37
N SER A 176 20.86 -1.39 1.48
CA SER A 176 22.17 -0.76 1.27
C SER A 176 22.02 0.76 1.07
N LYS A 177 22.89 1.53 1.74
CA LYS A 177 22.93 3.00 1.60
C LYS A 177 23.37 3.45 0.21
N GLU A 178 23.97 2.56 -0.56
CA GLU A 178 24.35 2.79 -1.96
C GLU A 178 23.15 2.82 -2.92
N LEU A 179 21.99 2.34 -2.45
CA LEU A 179 20.77 2.38 -3.25
C LEU A 179 20.08 3.74 -3.11
N GLY A 180 19.89 4.41 -4.23
CA GLY A 180 19.29 5.73 -4.32
C GLY A 180 17.76 5.74 -4.01
N THR A 181 17.17 6.94 -4.11
CA THR A 181 15.76 7.18 -3.78
C THR A 181 14.79 6.32 -4.59
N ARG A 182 15.07 6.08 -5.88
CA ARG A 182 14.24 5.22 -6.74
C ARG A 182 14.19 3.77 -6.25
N HIS A 183 15.30 3.23 -5.74
CA HIS A 183 15.32 1.89 -5.16
C HIS A 183 14.50 1.84 -3.86
N ARG A 184 14.66 2.84 -2.98
CA ARG A 184 13.86 2.94 -1.74
C ARG A 184 12.38 3.09 -2.02
N ALA A 185 12.01 3.83 -3.07
CA ALA A 185 10.64 3.98 -3.51
C ALA A 185 10.09 2.66 -4.10
N GLY A 186 10.89 1.95 -4.90
CA GLY A 186 10.51 0.65 -5.44
C GLY A 186 10.27 -0.40 -4.36
N VAL A 187 11.13 -0.47 -3.33
CA VAL A 187 10.91 -1.33 -2.18
C VAL A 187 9.70 -0.85 -1.36
N GLY A 188 9.59 0.46 -1.10
CA GLY A 188 8.50 1.02 -0.31
C GLY A 188 7.11 0.72 -0.88
N ILE A 189 6.95 0.76 -2.19
CA ILE A 189 5.67 0.39 -2.81
C ILE A 189 5.41 -1.13 -2.74
N SER A 190 6.44 -2.00 -2.83
CA SER A 190 6.28 -3.44 -2.70
C SER A 190 5.99 -3.89 -1.26
N GLU A 191 6.33 -3.09 -0.24
CA GLU A 191 5.97 -3.34 1.17
C GLU A 191 4.46 -3.13 1.45
N VAL A 192 3.79 -2.28 0.67
CA VAL A 192 2.38 -1.88 0.90
C VAL A 192 1.41 -2.36 -0.17
N THR A 193 1.91 -2.88 -1.29
CA THR A 193 1.11 -3.40 -2.42
C THR A 193 1.71 -4.68 -2.98
N ASP A 194 1.00 -5.33 -3.90
CA ASP A 194 1.49 -6.48 -4.67
C ASP A 194 2.08 -6.08 -6.05
N ALA A 195 2.42 -4.79 -6.21
CA ALA A 195 2.96 -4.28 -7.46
C ALA A 195 4.37 -4.82 -7.73
N LEU A 196 4.66 -5.10 -9.00
CA LEU A 196 6.00 -5.42 -9.46
C LEU A 196 6.68 -4.14 -9.92
N THR A 197 7.89 -3.87 -9.43
CA THR A 197 8.62 -2.65 -9.76
C THR A 197 9.90 -2.95 -10.51
N ILE A 198 10.14 -2.24 -11.61
CA ILE A 198 11.40 -2.30 -12.36
C ILE A 198 12.13 -0.97 -12.13
N ILE A 199 13.38 -1.07 -11.69
CA ILE A 199 14.23 0.06 -11.31
C ILE A 199 15.48 0.04 -12.16
N VAL A 200 15.80 1.16 -12.80
CA VAL A 200 17.07 1.38 -13.49
C VAL A 200 17.89 2.38 -12.70
N SER A 201 19.11 1.98 -12.31
CA SER A 201 20.01 2.85 -11.54
C SER A 201 20.66 3.90 -12.43
N GLU A 202 20.59 5.17 -12.04
CA GLU A 202 21.30 6.25 -12.74
C GLU A 202 22.81 6.27 -12.44
N GLU A 203 23.24 5.62 -11.36
CA GLU A 203 24.66 5.56 -11.01
C GLU A 203 25.38 4.42 -11.71
N THR A 204 24.77 3.23 -11.68
CA THR A 204 25.42 1.99 -12.16
C THR A 204 24.87 1.52 -13.51
N GLY A 205 23.65 1.89 -13.88
CA GLY A 205 22.93 1.38 -15.04
C GLY A 205 22.33 -0.03 -14.82
N HIS A 206 22.46 -0.59 -13.61
CA HIS A 206 21.88 -1.88 -13.29
C HIS A 206 20.35 -1.82 -13.25
N VAL A 207 19.73 -2.88 -13.73
CA VAL A 207 18.27 -3.07 -13.67
C VAL A 207 17.95 -4.01 -12.51
N SER A 208 17.10 -3.56 -11.60
CA SER A 208 16.62 -4.31 -10.43
C SER A 208 15.10 -4.47 -10.49
N VAL A 209 14.59 -5.53 -9.87
CA VAL A 209 13.15 -5.79 -9.77
C VAL A 209 12.80 -6.04 -8.31
N THR A 210 11.69 -5.45 -7.84
CA THR A 210 11.11 -5.73 -6.51
C THR A 210 9.66 -6.19 -6.67
N TYR A 211 9.21 -7.05 -5.79
CA TYR A 211 7.85 -7.59 -5.74
C TYR A 211 7.48 -8.01 -4.30
#